data_38c6fc57e547e36428021a08f26c6f96
#
_entry.id   38c6fc57e547e36428021a08f26c6f96
#
_cell.length_a   1.000
_cell.length_b   1.000
_cell.length_c   1.000
_cell.angle_alpha   90.00
_cell.angle_beta   90.00
_cell.angle_gamma   90.00
#
_symmetry.space_group_name_H-M   'P 1'
#
loop_
_entity.id
_entity.type
_entity.pdbx_description
1 polymer ?
#
loop_
_entity_poly.entity_id
_entity_poly.type
_entity_poly.pdbx_seq_one_letter_code
_entity_poly.pdbx_strand_id
1 'polypeptide(L)'
;ADAESPSPSAHKPREIVASWFELGIPLTLHAPAPVARSQLALAHAADYVDAVLAGCCDNVFGNRLTNVARSLPYVAGAVLGAARHVLLSRGAALAPVGPFHRAGFCSAAGDCTFNAPLITALALKRVGLIERVGIIDASLQPATGSRNILQRLQQPAWLRYLELSTLGEILAEALRV
;
A
#
# COMPACT_ATOMS: atom_id res chain seq x y z
N ALA A 1 1.11 -10.15 -14.33
CA ALA A 1 2.52 -10.44 -14.60
C ALA A 1 2.96 -11.49 -13.60
N ASP A 2 3.22 -12.68 -14.11
CA ASP A 2 3.65 -13.84 -13.34
C ASP A 2 5.14 -13.65 -12.99
N ALA A 3 5.42 -12.74 -12.04
CA ALA A 3 6.73 -12.70 -11.43
C ALA A 3 6.84 -13.95 -10.55
N GLU A 4 7.64 -14.90 -10.95
CA GLU A 4 8.03 -16.01 -10.09
C GLU A 4 8.71 -15.41 -8.85
N SER A 5 7.93 -15.24 -7.81
CA SER A 5 8.40 -14.83 -6.50
C SER A 5 8.41 -16.05 -5.61
N PRO A 6 9.48 -16.29 -4.84
CA PRO A 6 9.49 -17.33 -3.83
C PRO A 6 8.47 -17.08 -2.70
N SER A 7 7.90 -15.88 -2.64
CA SER A 7 6.86 -15.55 -1.67
C SER A 7 5.49 -16.08 -2.13
N PRO A 8 4.78 -16.85 -1.28
CA PRO A 8 3.41 -17.28 -1.58
C PRO A 8 2.44 -16.10 -1.74
N SER A 9 2.85 -14.90 -1.32
CA SER A 9 2.03 -13.69 -1.44
C SER A 9 1.82 -13.24 -2.88
N ALA A 10 2.68 -13.64 -3.83
CA ALA A 10 2.57 -13.22 -5.23
C ALA A 10 1.28 -13.71 -5.91
N HIS A 11 0.75 -14.85 -5.50
CA HIS A 11 -0.46 -15.45 -6.08
C HIS A 11 -1.76 -14.99 -5.41
N LYS A 12 -1.69 -14.51 -4.17
CA LYS A 12 -2.86 -14.11 -3.37
C LYS A 12 -3.82 -13.14 -4.06
N PRO A 13 -3.37 -12.09 -4.76
CA PRO A 13 -4.30 -11.17 -5.43
C PRO A 13 -5.20 -11.88 -6.45
N ARG A 14 -4.64 -12.82 -7.21
CA ARG A 14 -5.39 -13.60 -8.21
C ARG A 14 -6.38 -14.55 -7.55
N GLU A 15 -5.95 -15.25 -6.50
CA GLU A 15 -6.78 -16.18 -5.75
C GLU A 15 -7.95 -15.48 -5.06
N ILE A 16 -7.72 -14.32 -4.46
CA ILE A 16 -8.76 -13.49 -3.83
C ILE A 16 -9.80 -13.06 -4.87
N VAL A 17 -9.37 -12.55 -6.01
CA VAL A 17 -10.29 -12.13 -7.07
C VAL A 17 -11.09 -13.32 -7.62
N ALA A 18 -10.45 -14.48 -7.81
CA ALA A 18 -11.14 -15.70 -8.25
C ALA A 18 -12.22 -16.10 -7.24
N SER A 19 -11.90 -16.13 -5.96
CA SER A 19 -12.86 -16.48 -4.91
C SER A 19 -14.05 -15.50 -4.85
N TRP A 20 -13.84 -14.21 -5.09
CA TRP A 20 -14.93 -13.23 -5.15
C TRP A 20 -15.88 -13.49 -6.31
N PHE A 21 -15.37 -13.91 -7.47
CA PHE A 21 -16.22 -14.31 -8.60
C PHE A 21 -17.00 -15.60 -8.30
N GLU A 22 -16.35 -16.59 -7.66
CA GLU A 22 -17.01 -17.83 -7.25
C GLU A 22 -18.13 -17.58 -6.24
N LEU A 23 -17.97 -16.59 -5.37
CA LEU A 23 -18.98 -16.14 -4.39
C LEU A 23 -20.09 -15.29 -5.03
N GLY A 24 -20.03 -15.01 -6.33
CA GLY A 24 -21.04 -14.19 -7.04
C GLY A 24 -21.01 -12.71 -6.63
N ILE A 25 -19.90 -12.20 -6.07
CA ILE A 25 -19.79 -10.79 -5.69
C ILE A 25 -19.76 -9.94 -6.97
N PRO A 26 -20.67 -8.98 -7.15
CA PRO A 26 -20.69 -8.12 -8.32
C PRO A 26 -19.49 -7.17 -8.31
N LEU A 27 -18.49 -7.47 -9.15
CA LEU A 27 -17.24 -6.71 -9.21
C LEU A 27 -17.03 -6.16 -10.63
N THR A 28 -16.49 -4.96 -10.69
CA THR A 28 -15.85 -4.42 -11.89
C THR A 28 -14.35 -4.35 -11.68
N LEU A 29 -13.60 -5.04 -12.52
CA LEU A 29 -12.14 -5.06 -12.43
C LEU A 29 -11.56 -3.90 -13.24
N HIS A 30 -10.62 -3.19 -12.61
CA HIS A 30 -9.84 -2.13 -13.22
C HIS A 30 -8.35 -2.51 -13.20
N ALA A 31 -7.69 -2.42 -14.36
CA ALA A 31 -6.25 -2.61 -14.42
C ALA A 31 -5.53 -1.43 -13.72
N PRO A 32 -4.61 -1.67 -12.80
CA PRO A 32 -3.87 -0.60 -12.15
C PRO A 32 -2.89 0.05 -13.11
N ALA A 33 -2.78 1.38 -13.08
CA ALA A 33 -1.67 2.10 -13.69
C ALA A 33 -0.51 2.18 -12.70
N PRO A 34 0.76 2.09 -13.12
CA PRO A 34 1.89 2.24 -12.22
C PRO A 34 1.97 3.67 -11.69
N VAL A 35 2.36 3.83 -10.43
CA VAL A 35 2.73 5.15 -9.91
C VAL A 35 4.09 5.57 -10.46
N ALA A 36 4.27 6.88 -10.66
CA ALA A 36 5.57 7.42 -11.04
C ALA A 36 6.58 7.30 -9.89
N ARG A 37 7.87 7.25 -10.22
CA ARG A 37 8.98 7.31 -9.24
C ARG A 37 8.82 8.47 -8.26
N SER A 38 8.44 9.65 -8.76
CA SER A 38 8.22 10.85 -7.94
C SER A 38 7.07 10.71 -6.94
N GLN A 39 6.11 9.82 -7.18
CA GLN A 39 5.04 9.51 -6.24
C GLN A 39 5.51 8.54 -5.15
N LEU A 40 6.35 7.54 -5.49
CA LEU A 40 6.99 6.69 -4.50
C LEU A 40 7.85 7.52 -3.54
N ALA A 41 8.60 8.49 -4.07
CA ALA A 41 9.45 9.39 -3.31
C ALA A 41 8.69 10.40 -2.42
N LEU A 42 7.36 10.42 -2.42
CA LEU A 42 6.58 11.20 -1.45
C LEU A 42 6.66 10.61 -0.04
N ALA A 43 6.71 9.29 0.06
CA ALA A 43 6.76 8.57 1.34
C ALA A 43 8.12 7.93 1.63
N HIS A 44 8.99 7.86 0.64
CA HIS A 44 10.28 7.17 0.73
C HIS A 44 11.43 8.04 0.27
N ALA A 45 12.64 7.75 0.77
CA ALA A 45 13.87 8.39 0.29
C ALA A 45 14.06 8.13 -1.21
N ALA A 46 14.45 9.15 -1.95
CA ALA A 46 14.57 9.07 -3.41
C ALA A 46 15.65 8.08 -3.85
N ASP A 47 16.76 8.03 -3.15
CA ASP A 47 17.86 7.08 -3.35
C ASP A 47 17.45 5.64 -3.05
N TYR A 48 16.65 5.41 -2.02
CA TYR A 48 16.06 4.10 -1.72
C TYR A 48 15.13 3.65 -2.85
N VAL A 49 14.25 4.53 -3.33
CA VAL A 49 13.36 4.23 -4.46
C VAL A 49 14.16 3.85 -5.69
N ASP A 50 15.21 4.61 -6.02
CA ASP A 50 16.08 4.34 -7.17
C ASP A 50 16.79 3.00 -7.02
N ALA A 51 17.37 2.72 -5.88
CA ALA A 51 18.08 1.47 -5.60
C ALA A 51 17.17 0.24 -5.73
N VAL A 52 15.94 0.32 -5.22
CA VAL A 52 14.94 -0.76 -5.34
C VAL A 52 14.53 -0.96 -6.79
N LEU A 53 14.18 0.10 -7.51
CA LEU A 53 13.70 0.01 -8.88
C LEU A 53 14.79 -0.44 -9.86
N ALA A 54 16.06 -0.12 -9.57
CA ALA A 54 17.22 -0.57 -10.34
C ALA A 54 17.69 -1.99 -9.98
N GLY A 55 17.12 -2.62 -8.93
CA GLY A 55 17.60 -3.91 -8.43
C GLY A 55 18.98 -3.82 -7.76
N CYS A 56 19.39 -2.63 -7.32
CA CYS A 56 20.66 -2.42 -6.63
C CYS A 56 20.63 -2.81 -5.14
N CYS A 57 19.44 -2.92 -4.53
CA CYS A 57 19.25 -3.46 -3.20
C CYS A 57 18.24 -4.60 -3.23
N ASP A 58 18.26 -5.41 -2.19
CA ASP A 58 17.30 -6.50 -2.06
C ASP A 58 15.89 -5.93 -1.88
N ASN A 59 14.95 -6.45 -2.67
CA ASN A 59 13.54 -6.33 -2.34
C ASN A 59 13.23 -7.27 -1.18
N VAL A 60 12.15 -7.05 -0.48
CA VAL A 60 11.78 -7.90 0.69
C VAL A 60 11.43 -9.35 0.32
N PHE A 61 11.41 -9.70 -0.95
CA PHE A 61 11.17 -11.06 -1.43
C PHE A 61 12.47 -11.89 -1.55
N GLY A 62 13.57 -11.42 -0.96
CA GLY A 62 14.86 -12.13 -0.90
C GLY A 62 15.58 -12.20 -2.25
N ASN A 63 15.30 -11.31 -3.17
CA ASN A 63 15.96 -11.27 -4.48
C ASN A 63 16.10 -9.83 -4.99
N ARG A 64 16.80 -9.70 -6.14
CA ARG A 64 17.00 -8.42 -6.86
C ARG A 64 16.41 -8.49 -8.27
N LEU A 65 15.40 -9.31 -8.48
CA LEU A 65 14.83 -9.52 -9.82
C LEU A 65 14.17 -8.25 -10.33
N THR A 66 14.57 -7.82 -11.50
CA THR A 66 14.05 -6.59 -12.14
C THR A 66 12.56 -6.69 -12.49
N ASN A 67 12.03 -7.89 -12.78
CA ASN A 67 10.61 -8.09 -12.98
C ASN A 67 9.80 -7.84 -11.70
N VAL A 68 10.31 -8.25 -10.53
CA VAL A 68 9.72 -7.92 -9.23
C VAL A 68 9.79 -6.42 -8.99
N ALA A 69 10.93 -5.78 -9.15
CA ALA A 69 11.09 -4.34 -9.00
C ALA A 69 10.11 -3.55 -9.89
N ARG A 70 9.93 -3.96 -11.16
CA ARG A 70 8.97 -3.36 -12.09
C ARG A 70 7.50 -3.55 -11.70
N SER A 71 7.17 -4.54 -10.89
CA SER A 71 5.80 -4.76 -10.42
C SER A 71 5.41 -3.83 -9.26
N LEU A 72 6.38 -3.37 -8.46
CA LEU A 72 6.12 -2.57 -7.25
C LEU A 72 5.37 -1.25 -7.52
N PRO A 73 5.65 -0.49 -8.59
CA PRO A 73 4.85 0.68 -8.94
C PRO A 73 3.37 0.37 -9.22
N TYR A 74 3.06 -0.81 -9.78
CA TYR A 74 1.68 -1.25 -10.01
C TYR A 74 0.97 -1.63 -8.72
N VAL A 75 1.67 -2.20 -7.75
CA VAL A 75 1.14 -2.50 -6.41
C VAL A 75 0.70 -1.21 -5.71
N ALA A 76 1.54 -0.18 -5.69
CA ALA A 76 1.17 1.13 -5.17
C ALA A 76 0.08 1.81 -6.02
N GLY A 77 0.14 1.62 -7.34
CA GLY A 77 -0.84 2.12 -8.30
C GLY A 77 -2.23 1.54 -8.12
N ALA A 78 -2.33 0.28 -7.70
CA ALA A 78 -3.63 -0.34 -7.39
C ALA A 78 -4.33 0.38 -6.23
N VAL A 79 -3.60 0.68 -5.16
CA VAL A 79 -4.15 1.41 -4.00
C VAL A 79 -4.52 2.85 -4.38
N LEU A 80 -3.66 3.55 -5.12
CA LEU A 80 -3.96 4.91 -5.60
C LEU A 80 -5.15 4.93 -6.56
N GLY A 81 -5.25 3.94 -7.46
CA GLY A 81 -6.36 3.79 -8.40
C GLY A 81 -7.68 3.54 -7.67
N ALA A 82 -7.69 2.64 -6.69
CA ALA A 82 -8.85 2.37 -5.85
C ALA A 82 -9.31 3.63 -5.11
N ALA A 83 -8.39 4.37 -4.48
CA ALA A 83 -8.72 5.61 -3.78
C ALA A 83 -9.28 6.69 -4.72
N ARG A 84 -8.72 6.87 -5.92
CA ARG A 84 -9.25 7.80 -6.94
C ARG A 84 -10.65 7.41 -7.40
N HIS A 85 -10.87 6.11 -7.62
CA HIS A 85 -12.19 5.60 -8.01
C HIS A 85 -13.26 5.94 -6.96
N VAL A 86 -12.97 5.71 -5.69
CA VAL A 86 -13.89 6.02 -4.58
C VAL A 86 -14.19 7.52 -4.47
N LEU A 87 -13.21 8.39 -4.67
CA LEU A 87 -13.42 9.84 -4.67
C LEU A 87 -14.39 10.29 -5.77
N LEU A 88 -14.43 9.58 -6.90
CA LEU A 88 -15.34 9.88 -8.02
C LEU A 88 -16.69 9.21 -7.86
N SER A 89 -16.73 7.94 -7.50
CA SER A 89 -17.95 7.11 -7.44
C SER A 89 -18.69 7.21 -6.11
N ARG A 90 -18.04 7.70 -5.06
CA ARG A 90 -18.53 7.70 -3.65
C ARG A 90 -18.92 6.30 -3.13
N GLY A 91 -18.37 5.26 -3.76
CA GLY A 91 -18.59 3.87 -3.41
C GLY A 91 -17.46 3.29 -2.59
N ALA A 92 -17.20 2.00 -2.79
CA ALA A 92 -16.08 1.27 -2.23
C ALA A 92 -15.21 0.70 -3.36
N ALA A 93 -13.91 0.58 -3.12
CA ALA A 93 -12.99 -0.10 -4.00
C ALA A 93 -12.01 -0.94 -3.19
N LEU A 94 -11.59 -2.05 -3.76
CA LEU A 94 -10.68 -3.01 -3.15
C LEU A 94 -9.40 -3.11 -3.99
N ALA A 95 -8.26 -3.13 -3.34
CA ALA A 95 -6.98 -3.40 -3.96
C ALA A 95 -6.37 -4.62 -3.27
N PRO A 96 -6.57 -5.85 -3.78
CA PRO A 96 -6.07 -7.07 -3.18
C PRO A 96 -4.57 -7.23 -3.41
N VAL A 97 -3.78 -6.37 -2.79
CA VAL A 97 -2.33 -6.30 -2.90
C VAL A 97 -1.67 -6.46 -1.53
N GLY A 98 -0.37 -6.72 -1.52
CA GLY A 98 0.37 -7.17 -0.35
C GLY A 98 0.42 -6.18 0.83
N PRO A 99 1.05 -6.56 1.94
CA PRO A 99 1.14 -5.72 3.13
C PRO A 99 2.04 -4.50 2.90
N PHE A 100 1.86 -3.44 3.71
CA PHE A 100 2.56 -2.16 3.53
C PHE A 100 3.16 -1.57 4.80
N HIS A 101 2.64 -1.98 5.96
CA HIS A 101 2.85 -1.34 7.27
C HIS A 101 4.30 -1.37 7.78
N ARG A 102 5.13 -2.28 7.26
CA ARG A 102 6.55 -2.41 7.64
C ARG A 102 7.53 -1.75 6.67
N ALA A 103 7.04 -1.19 5.56
CA ALA A 103 7.87 -0.38 4.66
C ALA A 103 8.17 0.98 5.30
N GLY A 104 9.43 1.21 5.63
CA GLY A 104 9.93 2.46 6.21
C GLY A 104 10.40 3.46 5.16
N PHE A 105 10.86 4.64 5.59
CA PHE A 105 11.29 5.72 4.70
C PHE A 105 12.43 5.30 3.74
N CYS A 106 13.40 4.54 4.22
CA CYS A 106 14.52 4.02 3.43
C CYS A 106 14.78 2.53 3.71
N SER A 107 13.76 1.77 4.08
CA SER A 107 13.90 0.37 4.44
C SER A 107 12.69 -0.44 4.06
N ALA A 108 12.93 -1.70 3.72
CA ALA A 108 11.93 -2.73 3.46
C ALA A 108 11.96 -3.77 4.57
N ALA A 109 10.81 -4.29 4.96
CA ALA A 109 10.72 -5.39 5.92
C ALA A 109 9.39 -6.15 5.77
N GLY A 110 9.38 -7.45 6.08
CA GLY A 110 8.17 -8.27 6.19
C GLY A 110 7.26 -8.19 4.97
N ASP A 111 7.80 -8.46 3.79
CA ASP A 111 7.10 -8.40 2.50
C ASP A 111 6.60 -6.98 2.10
N CYS A 112 7.04 -5.94 2.81
CA CYS A 112 6.66 -4.55 2.55
C CYS A 112 7.85 -3.78 1.96
N THR A 113 7.79 -3.45 0.67
CA THR A 113 8.85 -2.65 0.02
C THR A 113 8.50 -1.17 0.00
N PHE A 114 7.29 -0.82 -0.43
CA PHE A 114 6.79 0.55 -0.44
C PHE A 114 5.46 0.65 0.30
N ASN A 115 5.25 1.76 1.01
CA ASN A 115 4.05 2.02 1.79
C ASN A 115 2.95 2.65 0.92
N ALA A 116 2.22 1.81 0.17
CA ALA A 116 1.23 2.29 -0.77
C ALA A 116 0.10 3.16 -0.15
N PRO A 117 -0.43 2.89 1.05
CA PRO A 117 -1.42 3.77 1.68
C PRO A 117 -0.87 5.18 1.93
N LEU A 118 0.36 5.31 2.47
CA LEU A 118 0.96 6.63 2.71
C LEU A 118 1.34 7.34 1.41
N ILE A 119 1.86 6.61 0.41
CA ILE A 119 2.09 7.16 -0.95
C ILE A 119 0.78 7.71 -1.52
N THR A 120 -0.30 6.95 -1.41
CA THR A 120 -1.64 7.35 -1.91
C THR A 120 -2.13 8.62 -1.22
N ALA A 121 -2.09 8.65 0.11
CA ALA A 121 -2.50 9.82 0.89
C ALA A 121 -1.73 11.09 0.48
N LEU A 122 -0.41 10.98 0.40
CA LEU A 122 0.47 12.09 0.00
C LEU A 122 0.25 12.52 -1.46
N ALA A 123 0.07 11.57 -2.37
CA ALA A 123 -0.19 11.86 -3.77
C ALA A 123 -1.52 12.59 -3.97
N LEU A 124 -2.59 12.14 -3.32
CA LEU A 124 -3.91 12.77 -3.39
C LEU A 124 -3.91 14.16 -2.73
N LYS A 125 -3.25 14.31 -1.60
CA LYS A 125 -3.10 15.61 -0.92
C LYS A 125 -2.33 16.61 -1.77
N ARG A 126 -1.24 16.19 -2.40
CA ARG A 126 -0.39 17.03 -3.24
C ARG A 126 -1.14 17.64 -4.43
N VAL A 127 -2.11 16.91 -4.98
CA VAL A 127 -2.93 17.40 -6.12
C VAL A 127 -4.26 18.01 -5.67
N GLY A 128 -4.48 18.22 -4.37
CA GLY A 128 -5.65 18.87 -3.83
C GLY A 128 -6.96 18.07 -3.90
N LEU A 129 -6.87 16.74 -4.12
CA LEU A 129 -8.06 15.89 -4.22
C LEU A 129 -8.64 15.49 -2.87
N ILE A 130 -7.89 15.66 -1.79
CA ILE A 130 -8.34 15.39 -0.42
C ILE A 130 -7.89 16.51 0.51
N GLU A 131 -8.73 16.83 1.49
CA GLU A 131 -8.38 17.74 2.58
C GLU A 131 -7.85 16.97 3.79
N ARG A 132 -8.48 15.86 4.11
CA ARG A 132 -8.14 14.97 5.24
C ARG A 132 -8.25 13.52 4.83
N VAL A 133 -7.49 12.65 5.48
CA VAL A 133 -7.55 11.20 5.29
C VAL A 133 -7.31 10.47 6.59
N GLY A 134 -8.05 9.38 6.81
CA GLY A 134 -7.80 8.37 7.84
C GLY A 134 -7.28 7.10 7.21
N ILE A 135 -6.27 6.51 7.82
CA ILE A 135 -5.76 5.17 7.51
C ILE A 135 -5.95 4.32 8.75
N ILE A 136 -6.65 3.21 8.61
CA ILE A 136 -6.81 2.21 9.67
C ILE A 136 -5.97 1.00 9.27
N ASP A 137 -4.98 0.69 10.08
CA ASP A 137 -4.13 -0.50 9.92
C ASP A 137 -4.56 -1.55 10.93
N ALA A 138 -5.26 -2.57 10.43
CA ALA A 138 -5.74 -3.70 11.22
C ALA A 138 -4.79 -4.91 11.18
N SER A 139 -3.51 -4.69 10.85
CA SER A 139 -2.50 -5.75 10.87
C SER A 139 -2.24 -6.23 12.30
N LEU A 140 -2.01 -7.52 12.46
CA LEU A 140 -1.62 -8.11 13.74
C LEU A 140 -0.15 -7.78 14.12
N GLN A 141 0.64 -7.29 13.17
CA GLN A 141 2.04 -6.95 13.38
C GLN A 141 2.22 -5.43 13.49
N PRO A 142 3.15 -4.96 14.34
CA PRO A 142 3.40 -3.52 14.51
C PRO A 142 3.74 -2.80 13.21
N ALA A 143 3.14 -1.65 12.98
CA ALA A 143 3.34 -0.81 11.79
C ALA A 143 4.63 0.03 11.87
N THR A 144 5.76 -0.62 12.11
CA THR A 144 7.06 0.04 12.35
C THR A 144 7.49 0.94 11.21
N GLY A 145 7.26 0.51 9.95
CA GLY A 145 7.57 1.28 8.76
C GLY A 145 6.68 2.51 8.61
N SER A 146 5.36 2.33 8.77
CA SER A 146 4.43 3.45 8.72
C SER A 146 4.73 4.51 9.77
N ARG A 147 5.01 4.11 11.01
CA ARG A 147 5.42 5.03 12.09
C ARG A 147 6.71 5.79 11.74
N ASN A 148 7.71 5.11 11.15
CA ASN A 148 8.95 5.75 10.72
C ASN A 148 8.70 6.84 9.67
N ILE A 149 7.86 6.58 8.68
CA ILE A 149 7.49 7.58 7.66
C ILE A 149 6.71 8.73 8.29
N LEU A 150 5.70 8.44 9.13
CA LEU A 150 4.87 9.45 9.78
C LEU A 150 5.67 10.39 10.68
N GLN A 151 6.67 9.88 11.41
CA GLN A 151 7.59 10.69 12.21
C GLN A 151 8.37 11.68 11.32
N ARG A 152 8.87 11.24 10.17
CA ARG A 152 9.56 12.10 9.20
C ARG A 152 8.66 13.15 8.57
N LEU A 153 7.39 12.83 8.37
CA LEU A 153 6.36 13.76 7.91
C LEU A 153 5.85 14.69 9.03
N GLN A 154 6.40 14.59 10.26
CA GLN A 154 5.98 15.36 11.44
C GLN A 154 4.48 15.21 11.75
N GLN A 155 3.91 14.03 11.49
CA GLN A 155 2.51 13.67 11.76
C GLN A 155 1.52 14.78 11.35
N PRO A 156 1.34 15.06 10.07
CA PRO A 156 0.55 16.20 9.64
C PRO A 156 -0.91 16.06 10.06
N ALA A 157 -1.53 17.13 10.55
CA ALA A 157 -2.88 17.13 11.12
C ALA A 157 -3.99 16.67 10.15
N TRP A 158 -3.74 16.73 8.85
CA TRP A 158 -4.69 16.27 7.82
C TRP A 158 -4.68 14.74 7.60
N LEU A 159 -3.69 14.01 8.17
CA LEU A 159 -3.55 12.56 8.05
C LEU A 159 -3.64 11.92 9.43
N ARG A 160 -4.66 11.11 9.65
CA ARG A 160 -4.77 10.28 10.86
C ARG A 160 -4.44 8.84 10.51
N TYR A 161 -3.52 8.25 11.28
CA TYR A 161 -3.14 6.85 11.18
C TYR A 161 -3.51 6.16 12.48
N LEU A 162 -4.37 5.16 12.40
CA LEU A 162 -4.78 4.34 13.53
C LEU A 162 -4.29 2.91 13.30
N GLU A 163 -3.50 2.42 14.22
CA GLU A 163 -3.00 1.05 14.26
C GLU A 163 -3.79 0.27 15.29
N LEU A 164 -4.44 -0.80 14.84
CA LEU A 164 -5.25 -1.68 15.68
C LEU A 164 -4.50 -3.00 15.86
N SER A 165 -3.87 -3.17 17.04
CA SER A 165 -2.99 -4.32 17.30
C SER A 165 -3.75 -5.56 17.76
N THR A 166 -5.01 -5.41 18.18
CA THR A 166 -5.84 -6.51 18.68
C THR A 166 -7.27 -6.44 18.15
N LEU A 167 -7.96 -7.59 18.11
CA LEU A 167 -9.38 -7.65 17.75
C LEU A 167 -10.24 -6.83 18.73
N GLY A 168 -9.85 -6.77 20.00
CA GLY A 168 -10.53 -5.97 21.03
C GLY A 168 -10.45 -4.48 20.74
N GLU A 169 -9.28 -3.97 20.29
CA GLU A 169 -9.11 -2.58 19.88
C GLU A 169 -9.96 -2.26 18.64
N ILE A 170 -9.98 -3.16 17.66
CA ILE A 170 -10.80 -3.03 16.45
C ILE A 170 -12.28 -2.91 16.82
N LEU A 171 -12.78 -3.80 17.69
CA LEU A 171 -14.18 -3.79 18.13
C LEU A 171 -14.52 -2.56 18.96
N ALA A 172 -13.64 -2.16 19.87
CA ALA A 172 -13.85 -0.97 20.71
C ALA A 172 -13.88 0.32 19.87
N GLU A 173 -13.07 0.43 18.83
CA GLU A 173 -13.09 1.59 17.94
C GLU A 173 -14.33 1.61 17.05
N ALA A 174 -14.76 0.46 16.52
CA ALA A 174 -16.00 0.34 15.73
C ALA A 174 -17.26 0.71 16.51
N LEU A 175 -17.25 0.56 17.84
CA LEU A 175 -18.38 0.88 18.73
C LEU A 175 -18.39 2.34 19.21
N ARG A 176 -17.37 3.13 18.90
CA ARG A 176 -17.26 4.56 19.30
C ARG A 176 -17.77 5.55 18.26
N VAL A 177 -18.44 5.06 17.22
CA VAL A 177 -19.01 5.90 16.13
C VAL A 177 -20.35 6.48 16.51
#